data_3f610a49a5e4f805d9a3152f0b37eea1
#
_entry.id   3f610a49a5e4f805d9a3152f0b37eea1
#
_cell.length_a   1.000
_cell.length_b   1.000
_cell.length_c   1.000
_cell.angle_alpha   90.00
_cell.angle_beta   90.00
_cell.angle_gamma   90.00
#
_symmetry.space_group_name_H-M   'P 1'
#
loop_
_entity.id
_entity.type
_entity.pdbx_description
1 polymer ?
#
loop_
_entity_poly.entity_id
_entity_poly.type
_entity_poly.pdbx_seq_one_letter_code
_entity_poly.pdbx_strand_id
1 'polypeptide(L)'
;ALTIREKSDYSIIIAEKANIKRSGCLAAGVNAINAYIVKDRKPEDYVDYAKKDADGIVREDLLMTMSEGLNRVTDKMEKLGLVILKDENGEYVARGNRNIKINGENMKPLLAEAVSKLTDCTVINRINITDYIVENNTIKGAYGFSIEDATAYEIRAKKVLCATGGAAGLYRPNNPGFQGTRCGIHLSTQAPDMRWA
;
A
#
# COMPACT_ATOMS: atom_id res chain seq x y z
N ALA A 1 3.29 -6.83 -5.20
CA ALA A 1 3.46 -7.62 -6.41
C ALA A 1 4.83 -7.39 -7.04
N LEU A 2 5.18 -6.18 -7.47
CA LEU A 2 6.45 -5.88 -8.15
C LEU A 2 7.68 -6.40 -7.37
N THR A 3 7.78 -6.06 -6.08
CA THR A 3 8.88 -6.50 -5.23
C THR A 3 8.91 -8.02 -5.00
N ILE A 4 7.75 -8.66 -4.93
CA ILE A 4 7.67 -10.13 -4.84
C ILE A 4 8.25 -10.75 -6.11
N ARG A 5 7.86 -10.26 -7.28
CA ARG A 5 8.35 -10.78 -8.56
C ARG A 5 9.86 -10.54 -8.75
N GLU A 6 10.42 -9.46 -8.23
CA GLU A 6 11.86 -9.20 -8.26
C GLU A 6 12.67 -10.17 -7.39
N LYS A 7 12.07 -10.71 -6.35
CA LYS A 7 12.76 -11.53 -5.35
C LYS A 7 12.39 -13.01 -5.38
N SER A 8 11.38 -13.41 -6.16
CA SER A 8 10.90 -14.79 -6.19
C SER A 8 10.07 -15.08 -7.44
N ASP A 9 9.90 -16.37 -7.72
CA ASP A 9 9.05 -16.89 -8.81
C ASP A 9 7.65 -17.32 -8.31
N TYR A 10 7.19 -16.77 -7.18
CA TYR A 10 5.86 -17.08 -6.68
C TYR A 10 4.77 -16.57 -7.64
N SER A 11 3.76 -17.40 -7.89
CA SER A 11 2.52 -16.94 -8.50
C SER A 11 1.82 -15.96 -7.54
N ILE A 12 1.22 -14.91 -8.11
CA ILE A 12 0.62 -13.82 -7.35
C ILE A 12 -0.84 -13.69 -7.74
N ILE A 13 -1.73 -13.63 -6.75
CA ILE A 13 -3.13 -13.24 -6.95
C ILE A 13 -3.35 -11.93 -6.21
N ILE A 14 -3.91 -10.94 -6.89
CA ILE A 14 -4.34 -9.68 -6.28
C ILE A 14 -5.86 -9.65 -6.32
N ALA A 15 -6.50 -9.75 -5.16
CA ALA A 15 -7.94 -9.54 -5.01
C ALA A 15 -8.19 -8.07 -4.64
N GLU A 16 -8.87 -7.35 -5.52
CA GLU A 16 -9.15 -5.91 -5.36
C GLU A 16 -10.67 -5.70 -5.26
N LYS A 17 -11.10 -5.01 -4.20
CA LYS A 17 -12.52 -4.76 -3.95
C LYS A 17 -13.20 -3.90 -5.03
N ALA A 18 -12.48 -2.95 -5.60
CA ALA A 18 -13.01 -2.08 -6.64
C ALA A 18 -12.31 -2.34 -7.98
N ASN A 19 -11.40 -1.48 -8.38
CA ASN A 19 -10.61 -1.62 -9.60
C ASN A 19 -9.17 -1.22 -9.34
N ILE A 20 -8.24 -2.09 -9.67
CA ILE A 20 -6.81 -1.86 -9.39
C ILE A 20 -6.27 -0.56 -10.00
N LYS A 21 -6.87 -0.07 -11.11
CA LYS A 21 -6.43 1.18 -11.76
C LYS A 21 -6.83 2.43 -11.00
N ARG A 22 -7.92 2.40 -10.23
CA ARG A 22 -8.51 3.58 -9.60
C ARG A 22 -9.18 3.24 -8.26
N SER A 23 -8.44 2.67 -7.33
CA SER A 23 -8.94 2.34 -5.98
C SER A 23 -8.00 2.82 -4.89
N GLY A 24 -8.52 2.91 -3.66
CA GLY A 24 -7.78 3.34 -2.49
C GLY A 24 -7.43 4.84 -2.49
N CYS A 25 -6.56 5.24 -1.57
CA CYS A 25 -6.19 6.64 -1.36
C CYS A 25 -5.55 7.31 -2.60
N LEU A 26 -4.87 6.52 -3.44
CA LEU A 26 -4.21 7.03 -4.64
C LEU A 26 -5.16 7.21 -5.84
N ALA A 27 -6.46 6.87 -5.70
CA ALA A 27 -7.42 6.96 -6.80
C ALA A 27 -7.67 8.38 -7.29
N ALA A 28 -7.61 9.36 -6.38
CA ALA A 28 -7.81 10.77 -6.69
C ALA A 28 -6.57 11.46 -7.26
N GLY A 29 -5.44 10.74 -7.30
CA GLY A 29 -4.14 11.34 -7.57
C GLY A 29 -3.56 12.06 -6.36
N VAL A 30 -2.28 12.33 -6.40
CA VAL A 30 -1.53 13.01 -5.34
C VAL A 30 -0.52 13.98 -5.94
N ASN A 31 -0.22 15.07 -5.25
CA ASN A 31 0.72 16.10 -5.72
C ASN A 31 2.05 16.12 -4.94
N ALA A 32 2.19 15.23 -3.98
CA ALA A 32 3.43 15.09 -3.20
C ALA A 32 3.60 13.66 -2.70
N ILE A 33 4.85 13.23 -2.60
CA ILE A 33 5.25 12.10 -1.76
C ILE A 33 5.62 12.66 -0.41
N ASN A 34 4.84 12.30 0.62
CA ASN A 34 4.99 12.84 1.99
C ASN A 34 5.97 12.07 2.86
N ALA A 35 6.64 11.08 2.29
CA ALA A 35 7.62 10.25 2.96
C ALA A 35 8.83 10.13 2.04
N TYR A 36 9.79 11.01 2.22
CA TYR A 36 11.04 11.07 1.47
C TYR A 36 12.15 11.64 2.34
N ILE A 37 13.32 11.04 2.29
CA ILE A 37 14.48 11.55 3.04
C ILE A 37 15.17 12.57 2.14
N VAL A 38 14.89 13.84 2.39
CA VAL A 38 15.49 14.96 1.64
C VAL A 38 16.97 15.12 1.99
N LYS A 39 17.70 15.87 1.15
CA LYS A 39 19.12 16.14 1.36
C LYS A 39 19.38 16.67 2.78
N ASP A 40 20.47 16.26 3.38
CA ASP A 40 20.91 16.61 4.74
C ASP A 40 19.99 16.08 5.86
N ARG A 41 19.11 15.12 5.54
CA ARG A 41 18.28 14.37 6.47
C ARG A 41 18.62 12.89 6.44
N LYS A 42 18.20 12.19 7.48
CA LYS A 42 18.41 10.76 7.66
C LYS A 42 17.12 10.03 8.04
N PRO A 43 17.07 8.71 7.89
CA PRO A 43 15.87 7.91 8.20
C PRO A 43 15.29 8.15 9.59
N GLU A 44 16.15 8.35 10.59
CA GLU A 44 15.75 8.65 11.97
C GLU A 44 14.89 9.91 12.09
N ASP A 45 15.19 10.94 11.31
CA ASP A 45 14.41 12.19 11.31
C ASP A 45 12.95 11.95 10.92
N TYR A 46 12.70 10.97 10.05
CA TYR A 46 11.35 10.58 9.68
C TYR A 46 10.65 9.81 10.80
N VAL A 47 11.38 8.92 11.47
CA VAL A 47 10.87 8.16 12.64
C VAL A 47 10.47 9.11 13.75
N ASP A 48 11.33 10.06 14.09
CA ASP A 48 11.08 11.08 15.11
C ASP A 48 9.85 11.94 14.77
N TYR A 49 9.73 12.33 13.51
CA TYR A 49 8.54 13.04 13.02
C TYR A 49 7.27 12.20 13.21
N ALA A 50 7.27 10.95 12.76
CA ALA A 50 6.10 10.09 12.83
C ALA A 50 5.71 9.75 14.28
N LYS A 51 6.71 9.57 15.16
CA LYS A 51 6.52 9.37 16.59
C LYS A 51 5.85 10.58 17.25
N LYS A 52 6.30 11.79 16.91
CA LYS A 52 5.70 13.03 17.41
C LYS A 52 4.27 13.22 16.89
N ASP A 53 4.02 12.95 15.60
CA ASP A 53 2.71 13.09 14.96
C ASP A 53 1.66 12.11 15.54
N ALA A 54 2.10 10.95 16.01
CA ALA A 54 1.26 9.91 16.59
C ALA A 54 1.30 9.85 18.13
N ASP A 55 1.71 10.94 18.81
CA ASP A 55 1.81 11.03 20.28
C ASP A 55 2.56 9.83 20.92
N GLY A 56 3.58 9.32 20.24
CA GLY A 56 4.39 8.20 20.69
C GLY A 56 3.79 6.81 20.41
N ILE A 57 2.59 6.70 19.87
CA ILE A 57 1.93 5.41 19.57
C ILE A 57 2.40 4.91 18.21
N VAL A 58 3.63 4.40 18.16
CA VAL A 58 4.26 3.88 16.92
C VAL A 58 5.11 2.65 17.19
N ARG A 59 5.34 1.87 16.15
CA ARG A 59 6.36 0.82 16.09
C ARG A 59 7.60 1.41 15.42
N GLU A 60 8.54 1.92 16.23
CA GLU A 60 9.75 2.60 15.74
C GLU A 60 10.63 1.69 14.87
N ASP A 61 10.71 0.40 15.20
CA ASP A 61 11.43 -0.61 14.41
C ASP A 61 10.86 -0.76 12.98
N LEU A 62 9.53 -0.77 12.85
CA LEU A 62 8.88 -0.84 11.53
C LEU A 62 9.01 0.47 10.77
N LEU A 63 8.89 1.60 11.45
CA LEU A 63 9.10 2.92 10.84
C LEU A 63 10.53 3.08 10.33
N MET A 64 11.53 2.61 11.07
CA MET A 64 12.92 2.64 10.64
C MET A 64 13.12 1.80 9.37
N THR A 65 12.67 0.55 9.39
CA THR A 65 12.74 -0.33 8.21
C THR A 65 12.07 0.29 6.98
N MET A 66 10.94 0.96 7.17
CA MET A 66 10.24 1.67 6.11
C MET A 66 11.05 2.88 5.62
N SER A 67 11.54 3.71 6.54
CA SER A 67 12.21 4.98 6.19
C SER A 67 13.51 4.77 5.44
N GLU A 68 14.28 3.74 5.75
CA GLU A 68 15.47 3.31 4.99
C GLU A 68 15.16 2.96 3.52
N GLY A 69 13.92 2.57 3.23
CA GLY A 69 13.47 2.20 1.90
C GLY A 69 12.84 3.31 1.07
N LEU A 70 12.49 4.46 1.66
CA LEU A 70 11.64 5.48 1.03
C LEU A 70 12.21 6.02 -0.29
N ASN A 71 13.48 6.44 -0.28
CA ASN A 71 14.10 7.03 -1.47
C ASN A 71 14.23 5.98 -2.60
N ARG A 72 14.67 4.78 -2.27
CA ARG A 72 14.77 3.68 -3.23
C ARG A 72 13.41 3.34 -3.88
N VAL A 73 12.33 3.38 -3.10
CA VAL A 73 10.97 3.16 -3.63
C VAL A 73 10.55 4.32 -4.53
N THR A 74 10.87 5.55 -4.17
CA THR A 74 10.58 6.74 -4.98
C THR A 74 11.31 6.69 -6.33
N ASP A 75 12.60 6.36 -6.34
CA ASP A 75 13.37 6.18 -7.58
C ASP A 75 12.77 5.08 -8.48
N LYS A 76 12.27 4.02 -7.86
CA LYS A 76 11.56 2.96 -8.60
C LYS A 76 10.26 3.47 -9.23
N MET A 77 9.51 4.32 -8.52
CA MET A 77 8.29 4.94 -9.05
C MET A 77 8.60 5.87 -10.24
N GLU A 78 9.68 6.65 -10.16
CA GLU A 78 10.14 7.47 -11.27
C GLU A 78 10.49 6.61 -12.50
N LYS A 79 11.22 5.51 -12.31
CA LYS A 79 11.53 4.55 -13.38
C LYS A 79 10.29 3.90 -14.01
N LEU A 80 9.19 3.80 -13.28
CA LEU A 80 7.91 3.34 -13.80
C LEU A 80 7.15 4.44 -14.58
N GLY A 81 7.64 5.68 -14.58
CA GLY A 81 7.05 6.80 -15.30
C GLY A 81 6.33 7.83 -14.41
N LEU A 82 6.48 7.75 -13.07
CA LEU A 82 5.98 8.79 -12.20
C LEU A 82 6.75 10.09 -12.45
N VAL A 83 6.05 11.16 -12.75
CA VAL A 83 6.64 12.48 -12.94
C VAL A 83 6.94 13.11 -11.59
N ILE A 84 8.22 13.23 -11.26
CA ILE A 84 8.72 13.94 -10.07
C ILE A 84 9.29 15.28 -10.54
N LEU A 85 8.90 16.36 -9.88
CA LEU A 85 9.38 17.69 -10.22
C LEU A 85 10.85 17.82 -9.81
N LYS A 86 11.67 18.32 -10.75
CA LYS A 86 13.09 18.58 -10.54
C LYS A 86 13.37 20.08 -10.70
N ASP A 87 14.36 20.56 -9.97
CA ASP A 87 14.88 21.90 -10.09
C ASP A 87 15.88 22.00 -11.27
N GLU A 88 16.48 23.17 -11.44
CA GLU A 88 17.49 23.47 -12.49
C GLU A 88 18.77 22.63 -12.38
N ASN A 89 19.05 22.08 -11.19
CA ASN A 89 20.19 21.20 -10.93
C ASN A 89 19.84 19.71 -11.12
N GLY A 90 18.58 19.40 -11.45
CA GLY A 90 18.10 18.03 -11.59
C GLY A 90 17.73 17.35 -10.27
N GLU A 91 17.76 18.06 -9.15
CA GLU A 91 17.38 17.55 -7.85
C GLU A 91 15.86 17.60 -7.64
N TYR A 92 15.30 16.66 -6.85
CA TYR A 92 13.87 16.66 -6.57
C TYR A 92 13.44 17.90 -5.80
N VAL A 93 12.38 18.55 -6.26
CA VAL A 93 11.83 19.74 -5.60
C VAL A 93 11.23 19.35 -4.28
N ALA A 94 11.94 19.68 -3.19
CA ALA A 94 11.47 19.45 -1.83
C ALA A 94 10.29 20.38 -1.46
N ARG A 95 9.39 19.88 -0.61
CA ARG A 95 8.35 20.65 0.03
C ARG A 95 8.44 20.43 1.55
N GLY A 96 9.12 21.34 2.23
CA GLY A 96 9.45 21.13 3.64
C GLY A 96 10.52 20.06 3.84
N ASN A 97 10.47 19.38 4.98
CA ASN A 97 11.59 18.54 5.45
C ASN A 97 11.50 17.06 5.06
N ARG A 98 10.40 16.62 4.44
CA ARG A 98 10.14 15.19 4.17
C ARG A 98 9.28 14.92 2.93
N ASN A 99 8.96 15.95 2.18
CA ASN A 99 8.07 15.82 1.04
C ASN A 99 8.78 16.22 -0.24
N ILE A 100 8.46 15.57 -1.33
CA ILE A 100 8.83 16.00 -2.69
C ILE A 100 7.59 16.19 -3.54
N LYS A 101 7.67 17.13 -4.48
CA LYS A 101 6.57 17.44 -5.40
C LYS A 101 6.52 16.44 -6.55
N ILE A 102 5.32 15.96 -6.86
CA ILE A 102 5.08 15.05 -7.98
C ILE A 102 3.86 15.51 -8.79
N ASN A 103 3.77 15.02 -10.01
CA ASN A 103 2.51 14.96 -10.75
C ASN A 103 2.00 13.52 -10.69
N GLY A 104 1.21 13.21 -9.67
CA GLY A 104 0.81 11.85 -9.31
C GLY A 104 -0.58 11.45 -9.73
N GLU A 105 -1.24 12.17 -10.63
CA GLU A 105 -2.56 11.81 -11.16
C GLU A 105 -2.57 10.39 -11.76
N ASN A 106 -1.46 10.00 -12.38
CA ASN A 106 -1.30 8.71 -13.03
C ASN A 106 -0.61 7.65 -12.15
N MET A 107 -0.29 7.94 -10.89
CA MET A 107 0.45 7.00 -10.04
C MET A 107 -0.25 5.64 -9.94
N LYS A 108 -1.56 5.62 -9.70
CA LYS A 108 -2.32 4.38 -9.59
C LYS A 108 -2.42 3.62 -10.91
N PRO A 109 -2.75 4.26 -12.06
CA PRO A 109 -2.67 3.63 -13.36
C PRO A 109 -1.29 3.09 -13.73
N LEU A 110 -0.21 3.82 -13.46
CA LEU A 110 1.17 3.36 -13.70
C LEU A 110 1.50 2.08 -12.94
N LEU A 111 1.16 2.03 -11.65
CA LEU A 111 1.34 0.83 -10.84
C LEU A 111 0.50 -0.35 -11.34
N ALA A 112 -0.74 -0.10 -11.73
CA ALA A 112 -1.62 -1.13 -12.27
C ALA A 112 -1.11 -1.67 -13.61
N GLU A 113 -0.61 -0.81 -14.47
CA GLU A 113 0.03 -1.20 -15.73
C GLU A 113 1.30 -2.01 -15.49
N ALA A 114 2.18 -1.57 -14.57
CA ALA A 114 3.36 -2.33 -14.20
C ALA A 114 3.03 -3.73 -13.68
N VAL A 115 1.97 -3.86 -12.88
CA VAL A 115 1.49 -5.15 -12.39
C VAL A 115 0.93 -6.02 -13.52
N SER A 116 0.19 -5.43 -14.47
CA SER A 116 -0.40 -6.19 -15.60
C SER A 116 0.65 -6.81 -16.54
N LYS A 117 1.87 -6.29 -16.51
CA LYS A 117 3.00 -6.82 -17.30
C LYS A 117 3.76 -7.96 -16.60
N LEU A 118 3.42 -8.24 -15.33
CA LEU A 118 4.06 -9.33 -14.60
C LEU A 118 3.56 -10.70 -15.09
N THR A 119 4.49 -11.61 -15.30
CA THR A 119 4.16 -13.03 -15.52
C THR A 119 3.65 -13.63 -14.21
N ASP A 120 2.78 -14.63 -14.29
CA ASP A 120 2.18 -15.36 -13.16
C ASP A 120 1.57 -14.43 -12.08
N CYS A 121 1.00 -13.32 -12.52
CA CYS A 121 0.28 -12.38 -11.66
C CYS A 121 -1.15 -12.19 -12.17
N THR A 122 -2.12 -12.66 -11.40
CA THR A 122 -3.54 -12.54 -11.70
C THR A 122 -4.17 -11.44 -10.86
N VAL A 123 -4.87 -10.51 -11.50
CA VAL A 123 -5.65 -9.47 -10.84
C VAL A 123 -7.13 -9.78 -10.96
N ILE A 124 -7.82 -9.91 -9.84
CA ILE A 124 -9.26 -10.11 -9.78
C ILE A 124 -9.87 -8.85 -9.16
N ASN A 125 -10.51 -8.04 -9.98
CA ASN A 125 -11.24 -6.86 -9.51
C ASN A 125 -12.63 -7.25 -9.01
N ARG A 126 -13.28 -6.36 -8.27
CA ARG A 126 -14.64 -6.52 -7.76
C ARG A 126 -14.81 -7.69 -6.79
N ILE A 127 -13.74 -8.07 -6.09
CA ILE A 127 -13.78 -9.12 -5.07
C ILE A 127 -13.66 -8.51 -3.67
N ASN A 128 -14.68 -8.66 -2.86
CA ASN A 128 -14.65 -8.29 -1.45
C ASN A 128 -14.17 -9.49 -0.63
N ILE A 129 -12.99 -9.38 -0.07
CA ILE A 129 -12.45 -10.40 0.86
C ILE A 129 -13.11 -10.19 2.23
N THR A 130 -13.60 -11.28 2.82
CA THR A 130 -14.34 -11.27 4.08
C THR A 130 -13.59 -11.94 5.22
N ASP A 131 -12.90 -13.04 4.94
CA ASP A 131 -12.27 -13.88 5.94
C ASP A 131 -10.99 -14.53 5.45
N TYR A 132 -10.14 -15.00 6.39
CA TYR A 132 -9.03 -15.89 6.08
C TYR A 132 -9.45 -17.35 6.12
N ILE A 133 -8.84 -18.15 5.25
CA ILE A 133 -8.85 -19.60 5.38
C ILE A 133 -7.76 -19.95 6.39
N VAL A 134 -8.17 -20.47 7.56
CA VAL A 134 -7.24 -20.85 8.62
C VAL A 134 -7.35 -22.36 8.87
N GLU A 135 -6.24 -23.07 8.74
CA GLU A 135 -6.13 -24.50 9.00
C GLU A 135 -4.92 -24.75 9.91
N ASN A 136 -5.15 -25.45 11.03
CA ASN A 136 -4.09 -25.74 12.00
C ASN A 136 -3.31 -24.50 12.44
N ASN A 137 -4.03 -23.43 12.81
CA ASN A 137 -3.47 -22.14 13.20
C ASN A 137 -2.58 -21.46 12.15
N THR A 138 -2.77 -21.79 10.86
CA THR A 138 -1.99 -21.26 9.74
C THR A 138 -2.92 -20.72 8.66
N ILE A 139 -2.64 -19.52 8.16
CA ILE A 139 -3.38 -18.95 7.04
C ILE A 139 -3.05 -19.73 5.75
N LYS A 140 -4.10 -20.19 5.07
CA LYS A 140 -4.05 -20.96 3.81
C LYS A 140 -4.69 -20.24 2.63
N GLY A 141 -5.15 -19.01 2.84
CA GLY A 141 -5.82 -18.23 1.81
C GLY A 141 -6.85 -17.28 2.37
N ALA A 142 -7.84 -16.95 1.55
CA ALA A 142 -8.91 -16.05 1.92
C ALA A 142 -10.23 -16.43 1.23
N TYR A 143 -11.34 -16.15 1.91
CA TYR A 143 -12.69 -16.19 1.34
C TYR A 143 -13.12 -14.79 0.90
N GLY A 144 -13.97 -14.74 -0.09
CA GLY A 144 -14.57 -13.50 -0.56
C GLY A 144 -15.75 -13.75 -1.47
N PHE A 145 -16.28 -12.68 -2.00
CA PHE A 145 -17.35 -12.76 -3.01
C PHE A 145 -17.21 -11.62 -4.02
N SER A 146 -17.72 -11.88 -5.22
CA SER A 146 -17.88 -10.86 -6.25
C SER A 146 -18.95 -9.86 -5.82
N ILE A 147 -18.63 -8.57 -5.88
CA ILE A 147 -19.62 -7.52 -5.59
C ILE A 147 -20.57 -7.26 -6.77
N GLU A 148 -20.37 -7.91 -7.91
CA GLU A 148 -21.20 -7.76 -9.09
C GLU A 148 -22.35 -8.78 -9.12
N ASP A 149 -22.05 -10.04 -8.78
CA ASP A 149 -23.01 -11.16 -8.92
C ASP A 149 -23.09 -12.05 -7.66
N ALA A 150 -22.42 -11.65 -6.59
CA ALA A 150 -22.33 -12.39 -5.32
C ALA A 150 -21.70 -13.80 -5.43
N THR A 151 -21.04 -14.14 -6.52
CA THR A 151 -20.31 -15.41 -6.66
C THR A 151 -19.29 -15.55 -5.54
N ALA A 152 -19.31 -16.66 -4.81
CA ALA A 152 -18.37 -16.94 -3.74
C ALA A 152 -17.01 -17.35 -4.30
N TYR A 153 -15.95 -16.87 -3.64
CA TYR A 153 -14.56 -17.18 -3.97
C TYR A 153 -13.84 -17.80 -2.78
N GLU A 154 -13.14 -18.88 -3.07
CA GLU A 154 -12.13 -19.47 -2.19
C GLU A 154 -10.77 -19.32 -2.87
N ILE A 155 -9.90 -18.48 -2.33
CA ILE A 155 -8.57 -18.21 -2.89
C ILE A 155 -7.53 -18.87 -1.99
N ARG A 156 -6.97 -19.99 -2.44
CA ARG A 156 -5.90 -20.72 -1.74
C ARG A 156 -4.55 -20.10 -2.01
N ALA A 157 -3.76 -19.85 -0.92
CA ALA A 157 -2.43 -19.27 -1.02
C ALA A 157 -1.54 -19.72 0.14
N LYS A 158 -0.24 -19.90 -0.13
CA LYS A 158 0.76 -20.22 0.90
C LYS A 158 1.08 -19.03 1.82
N LYS A 159 0.89 -17.81 1.32
CA LYS A 159 1.12 -16.54 2.04
C LYS A 159 0.04 -15.55 1.62
N VAL A 160 -0.43 -14.78 2.57
CA VAL A 160 -1.41 -13.71 2.33
C VAL A 160 -0.82 -12.39 2.81
N LEU A 161 -0.81 -11.38 1.93
CA LEU A 161 -0.46 -10.02 2.27
C LEU A 161 -1.76 -9.20 2.40
N CYS A 162 -2.06 -8.76 3.59
CA CYS A 162 -3.20 -7.88 3.85
C CYS A 162 -2.80 -6.43 3.52
N ALA A 163 -3.39 -5.87 2.45
CA ALA A 163 -3.16 -4.51 2.00
C ALA A 163 -4.48 -3.73 1.84
N THR A 164 -5.42 -3.95 2.75
CA THR A 164 -6.80 -3.45 2.68
C THR A 164 -6.98 -1.99 3.09
N GLY A 165 -5.88 -1.31 3.39
CA GLY A 165 -5.88 0.10 3.79
C GLY A 165 -6.11 0.29 5.29
N GLY A 166 -6.20 1.55 5.70
CA GLY A 166 -6.36 1.92 7.11
C GLY A 166 -7.76 1.73 7.66
N ALA A 167 -7.88 1.87 8.97
CA ALA A 167 -9.09 1.62 9.75
C ALA A 167 -10.00 2.86 9.91
N ALA A 168 -9.70 3.96 9.25
CA ALA A 168 -10.41 5.24 9.42
C ALA A 168 -11.95 5.13 9.24
N GLY A 169 -12.42 4.19 8.43
CA GLY A 169 -13.86 3.94 8.23
C GLY A 169 -14.60 3.36 9.44
N LEU A 170 -13.91 2.97 10.51
CA LEU A 170 -14.54 2.55 11.77
C LEU A 170 -14.96 3.74 12.63
N TYR A 171 -14.32 4.86 12.46
CA TYR A 171 -14.62 6.07 13.21
C TYR A 171 -15.65 6.90 12.45
N ARG A 172 -16.61 7.49 13.15
CA ARG A 172 -17.52 8.45 12.53
C ARG A 172 -16.69 9.69 12.15
N PRO A 173 -16.56 10.01 10.86
CA PRO A 173 -15.77 11.16 10.47
C PRO A 173 -16.51 12.44 10.81
N ASN A 174 -15.81 13.34 11.49
CA ASN A 174 -16.18 14.75 11.44
C ASN A 174 -15.78 15.36 10.07
N ASN A 175 -15.15 14.57 9.20
CA ASN A 175 -14.73 14.98 7.87
C ASN A 175 -15.22 13.96 6.84
N PRO A 176 -16.19 14.31 5.97
CA PRO A 176 -16.80 13.40 5.00
C PRO A 176 -15.83 12.86 3.91
N GLY A 177 -14.60 13.40 3.81
CA GLY A 177 -13.60 12.93 2.84
C GLY A 177 -12.78 11.71 3.28
N PHE A 178 -12.88 11.27 4.53
CA PHE A 178 -12.08 10.15 5.06
C PHE A 178 -12.94 8.89 5.28
N GLN A 179 -13.11 8.14 4.22
CA GLN A 179 -13.72 6.79 4.32
C GLN A 179 -12.62 5.72 4.22
N GLY A 180 -12.05 5.34 5.36
CA GLY A 180 -11.16 4.20 5.44
C GLY A 180 -11.89 2.86 5.27
N THR A 181 -11.15 1.82 4.94
CA THR A 181 -11.70 0.49 4.72
C THR A 181 -11.99 -0.22 6.03
N ARG A 182 -13.24 -0.56 6.31
CA ARG A 182 -13.62 -1.35 7.50
C ARG A 182 -13.08 -2.78 7.46
N CYS A 183 -12.84 -3.34 6.27
CA CYS A 183 -12.33 -4.69 6.10
C CYS A 183 -10.94 -4.93 6.75
N GLY A 184 -10.06 -3.94 6.74
CA GLY A 184 -8.69 -4.10 7.23
C GLY A 184 -8.62 -4.56 8.68
N ILE A 185 -9.41 -3.98 9.58
CA ILE A 185 -9.42 -4.37 10.99
C ILE A 185 -10.04 -5.75 11.19
N HIS A 186 -11.17 -6.05 10.54
CA HIS A 186 -11.81 -7.35 10.69
C HIS A 186 -10.85 -8.48 10.32
N LEU A 187 -10.23 -8.40 9.15
CA LEU A 187 -9.25 -9.38 8.70
C LEU A 187 -8.02 -9.44 9.63
N SER A 188 -7.56 -8.30 10.14
CA SER A 188 -6.41 -8.25 11.02
C SER A 188 -6.66 -8.90 12.39
N THR A 189 -7.86 -8.80 12.92
CA THR A 189 -8.22 -9.40 14.21
C THR A 189 -8.46 -10.90 14.15
N GLN A 190 -8.72 -11.45 12.98
CA GLN A 190 -8.94 -12.89 12.80
C GLN A 190 -7.65 -13.70 12.58
N ALA A 191 -6.54 -13.05 12.29
CA ALA A 191 -5.29 -13.74 12.02
C ALA A 191 -4.51 -14.00 13.31
N PRO A 192 -4.37 -15.26 13.76
CA PRO A 192 -3.73 -15.56 15.04
C PRO A 192 -2.26 -15.16 15.12
N ASP A 193 -1.56 -15.05 14.00
CA ASP A 193 -0.13 -14.74 13.90
C ASP A 193 0.18 -13.59 12.95
N MET A 194 -0.69 -12.57 12.86
CA MET A 194 -0.44 -11.47 11.94
C MET A 194 0.72 -10.60 12.43
N ARG A 195 1.83 -10.70 11.74
CA ARG A 195 2.88 -9.69 11.82
C ARG A 195 2.54 -8.58 10.83
N TRP A 196 2.33 -7.40 11.35
CA TRP A 196 2.15 -6.20 10.53
C TRP A 196 3.43 -5.96 9.71
N ALA A 197 3.28 -5.96 8.40
CA ALA A 197 4.36 -5.62 7.49
C ALA A 197 4.41 -4.11 7.22
#